data_691bce4d5a0390110449385f5abe8843
#
_entry.id   691bce4d5a0390110449385f5abe8843
#
_cell.length_a   1.000
_cell.length_b   1.000
_cell.length_c   1.000
_cell.angle_alpha   90.00
_cell.angle_beta   90.00
_cell.angle_gamma   90.00
#
_symmetry.space_group_name_H-M   'P 1'
#
loop_
_entity.id
_entity.type
_entity.pdbx_description
1 polymer ?
#
loop_
_entity_poly.entity_id
_entity_poly.type
_entity_poly.pdbx_seq_one_letter_code
_entity_poly.pdbx_strand_id
1 'polypeptide(L)'
;SAASDVYKRQAIQDADGNFIPKIKLSENTEKITNPGNKTIYRIYDKKTGKLKADLICFADETYDTSEDLLLFDPIATWKKTRLEGGSYTMRELLVPVFRKGECIYNSPSVVEIASYCREEKETLWDETKRLFYPHQVHVDLSHKLYDVKKSLLDRMSITE
;
A
#
# COMPACT_ATOMS: atom_id res chain seq x y z
N SER A 1 13.82 -15.58 2.27
CA SER A 1 14.56 -14.49 1.63
C SER A 1 14.18 -13.15 2.27
N ALA A 2 15.14 -12.22 2.37
CA ALA A 2 14.98 -10.92 3.03
C ALA A 2 13.79 -10.09 2.50
N ALA A 3 13.40 -10.27 1.24
CA ALA A 3 12.27 -9.54 0.65
C ALA A 3 10.91 -9.89 1.30
N SER A 4 10.72 -11.13 1.77
CA SER A 4 9.46 -11.50 2.42
C SER A 4 9.32 -10.94 3.83
N ASP A 5 10.40 -10.55 4.47
CA ASP A 5 10.37 -10.02 5.84
C ASP A 5 10.06 -8.51 5.88
N VAL A 6 10.32 -7.80 4.78
CA VAL A 6 10.04 -6.36 4.67
C VAL A 6 8.53 -6.07 4.65
N TYR A 7 7.73 -6.99 4.14
CA TYR A 7 6.26 -6.84 4.02
C TYR A 7 5.49 -7.54 5.13
N LYS A 8 6.19 -8.32 5.97
CA LYS A 8 5.56 -8.98 7.10
C LYS A 8 5.17 -7.96 8.17
N ARG A 9 4.19 -8.35 8.93
CA ARG A 9 3.64 -7.64 10.07
C ARG A 9 4.75 -7.02 10.90
N GLN A 10 5.05 -5.76 10.72
CA GLN A 10 5.92 -5.01 11.62
C GLN A 10 5.14 -4.64 12.87
N ALA A 11 4.70 -5.66 13.55
CA ALA A 11 3.94 -5.60 14.78
C ALA A 11 4.25 -6.82 15.63
N ILE A 12 4.24 -6.64 16.93
CA ILE A 12 4.20 -7.72 17.91
C ILE A 12 2.79 -7.81 18.46
N GLN A 13 2.40 -8.98 18.93
CA GLN A 13 1.15 -9.17 19.63
C GLN A 13 1.41 -9.06 21.14
N ASP A 14 0.62 -8.26 21.86
CA ASP A 14 0.67 -8.18 23.31
C ASP A 14 -0.06 -9.39 23.95
N ALA A 15 -0.09 -9.41 25.30
CA ALA A 15 -0.76 -10.48 26.04
C ALA A 15 -2.27 -10.55 25.78
N ASP A 16 -2.88 -9.43 25.40
CA ASP A 16 -4.31 -9.30 25.11
C ASP A 16 -4.64 -9.57 23.64
N GLY A 17 -3.61 -9.88 22.82
CA GLY A 17 -3.78 -10.17 21.41
C GLY A 17 -3.79 -8.94 20.49
N ASN A 18 -3.57 -7.73 21.01
CA ASN A 18 -3.51 -6.51 20.18
C ASN A 18 -2.18 -6.40 19.45
N PHE A 19 -2.22 -5.86 18.25
CA PHE A 19 -1.00 -5.61 17.46
C PHE A 19 -0.35 -4.29 17.85
N ILE A 20 0.86 -4.36 18.42
CA ILE A 20 1.69 -3.19 18.69
C ILE A 20 2.58 -2.94 17.48
N PRO A 21 2.40 -1.81 16.76
CA PRO A 21 3.22 -1.50 15.59
C PRO A 21 4.70 -1.38 15.96
N LYS A 22 5.57 -1.96 15.14
CA LYS A 22 7.03 -1.84 15.23
C LYS A 22 7.59 -1.27 13.94
N ILE A 23 8.71 -0.57 14.03
CA ILE A 23 9.40 0.01 12.91
C ILE A 23 10.86 -0.46 12.92
N LYS A 24 11.43 -0.68 11.72
CA LYS A 24 12.86 -0.90 11.56
C LYS A 24 13.49 0.40 11.12
N LEU A 25 14.44 0.89 11.92
CA LEU A 25 15.24 2.05 11.58
C LEU A 25 16.41 1.67 10.66
N SER A 26 16.86 2.64 9.89
CA SER A 26 18.05 2.55 9.05
C SER A 26 18.63 3.97 8.88
N GLU A 27 19.94 4.09 8.80
CA GLU A 27 20.61 5.33 8.41
C GLU A 27 20.16 5.81 7.02
N ASN A 28 19.85 4.88 6.11
CA ASN A 28 19.21 5.21 4.86
C ASN A 28 17.69 5.30 5.05
N THR A 29 17.16 6.51 4.93
CA THR A 29 15.73 6.82 5.11
C THR A 29 14.81 6.02 4.18
N GLU A 30 15.27 5.67 2.97
CA GLU A 30 14.52 4.83 2.02
C GLU A 30 14.31 3.39 2.52
N LYS A 31 15.15 2.93 3.45
CA LYS A 31 15.05 1.59 4.06
C LYS A 31 14.22 1.57 5.34
N ILE A 32 13.73 2.72 5.78
CA ILE A 32 12.82 2.80 6.93
C ILE A 32 11.46 2.21 6.51
N THR A 33 11.04 1.20 7.24
CA THR A 33 9.83 0.46 6.90
C THR A 33 8.56 1.15 7.42
N ASN A 34 7.39 0.79 6.88
CA ASN A 34 6.12 1.22 7.42
C ASN A 34 5.66 0.25 8.52
N PRO A 35 5.22 0.74 9.70
CA PRO A 35 4.86 -0.11 10.83
C PRO A 35 3.52 -0.83 10.65
N GLY A 36 3.29 -1.87 11.46
CA GLY A 36 2.00 -2.49 11.65
C GLY A 36 1.61 -3.55 10.60
N ASN A 37 0.42 -4.12 10.79
CA ASN A 37 -0.20 -5.03 9.83
C ASN A 37 -0.91 -4.20 8.76
N LYS A 38 -0.51 -4.34 7.51
CA LYS A 38 -0.89 -3.45 6.41
C LYS A 38 -1.55 -4.22 5.27
N THR A 39 -2.36 -3.48 4.52
CA THR A 39 -2.84 -3.87 3.21
C THR A 39 -2.56 -2.78 2.19
N ILE A 40 -2.80 -3.07 0.91
CA ILE A 40 -2.59 -2.15 -0.21
C ILE A 40 -3.85 -2.16 -1.05
N TYR A 41 -4.39 -0.97 -1.29
CA TYR A 41 -5.48 -0.75 -2.24
C TYR A 41 -4.95 -0.06 -3.49
N ARG A 42 -5.29 -0.60 -4.65
CA ARG A 42 -5.10 0.06 -5.92
C ARG A 42 -6.35 0.85 -6.29
N ILE A 43 -6.16 2.12 -6.64
CA ILE A 43 -7.24 3.07 -6.90
C ILE A 43 -7.29 3.35 -8.40
N TYR A 44 -8.48 3.20 -8.97
CA TYR A 44 -8.73 3.46 -10.38
C TYR A 44 -9.74 4.58 -10.55
N ASP A 45 -9.58 5.33 -11.61
CA ASP A 45 -10.61 6.25 -12.09
C ASP A 45 -11.82 5.45 -12.58
N LYS A 46 -12.99 5.70 -12.02
CA LYS A 46 -14.21 4.93 -12.33
C LYS A 46 -14.67 5.10 -13.78
N LYS A 47 -14.40 6.26 -14.39
CA LYS A 47 -14.83 6.58 -15.75
C LYS A 47 -13.91 5.98 -16.80
N THR A 48 -12.62 6.01 -16.57
CA THR A 48 -11.62 5.59 -17.57
C THR A 48 -11.00 4.21 -17.27
N GLY A 49 -11.17 3.68 -16.06
CA GLY A 49 -10.51 2.47 -15.59
C GLY A 49 -8.98 2.63 -15.40
N LYS A 50 -8.46 3.85 -15.52
CA LYS A 50 -7.02 4.10 -15.41
C LYS A 50 -6.58 4.20 -13.95
N LEU A 51 -5.37 3.71 -13.69
CA LEU A 51 -4.72 3.77 -12.39
C LEU A 51 -4.51 5.22 -11.94
N LYS A 52 -4.92 5.53 -10.71
CA LYS A 52 -4.67 6.84 -10.07
C LYS A 52 -3.51 6.76 -9.07
N ALA A 53 -3.56 5.80 -8.15
CA ALA A 53 -2.56 5.64 -7.09
C ALA A 53 -2.70 4.26 -6.43
N ASP A 54 -1.67 3.86 -5.70
CA ASP A 54 -1.73 2.78 -4.71
C ASP A 54 -1.74 3.41 -3.31
N LEU A 55 -2.61 2.92 -2.42
CA LEU A 55 -2.74 3.37 -1.04
C LEU A 55 -2.33 2.25 -0.09
N ILE A 56 -1.28 2.48 0.71
CA ILE A 56 -0.88 1.58 1.79
C ILE A 56 -1.54 2.06 3.08
N CYS A 57 -2.26 1.18 3.76
CA CYS A 57 -2.97 1.47 4.99
C CYS A 57 -2.87 0.31 5.99
N PHE A 58 -3.36 0.50 7.21
CA PHE A 58 -3.52 -0.63 8.11
C PHE A 58 -4.59 -1.59 7.60
N ALA A 59 -4.45 -2.88 7.90
CA ALA A 59 -5.36 -3.92 7.44
C ALA A 59 -6.77 -3.83 8.07
N ASP A 60 -6.94 -3.02 9.12
CA ASP A 60 -8.22 -2.73 9.78
C ASP A 60 -8.90 -1.46 9.25
N GLU A 61 -8.26 -0.73 8.33
CA GLU A 61 -8.88 0.43 7.69
C GLU A 61 -9.80 -0.02 6.56
N THR A 62 -10.98 0.56 6.50
CA THR A 62 -11.99 0.35 5.46
C THR A 62 -12.31 1.66 4.77
N TYR A 63 -12.59 1.60 3.48
CA TYR A 63 -12.87 2.78 2.66
C TYR A 63 -14.21 2.63 1.95
N ASP A 64 -15.06 3.64 2.08
CA ASP A 64 -16.26 3.76 1.27
C ASP A 64 -15.96 4.61 0.02
N THR A 65 -16.08 4.02 -1.15
CA THR A 65 -15.82 4.71 -2.41
C THR A 65 -16.89 5.75 -2.78
N SER A 66 -17.97 5.84 -2.03
CA SER A 66 -18.95 6.92 -2.15
C SER A 66 -18.54 8.22 -1.43
N GLU A 67 -17.54 8.14 -0.55
CA GLU A 67 -16.98 9.28 0.17
C GLU A 67 -15.72 9.83 -0.51
N ASP A 68 -15.37 11.07 -0.19
CA ASP A 68 -14.14 11.69 -0.66
C ASP A 68 -12.92 11.04 -0.02
N LEU A 69 -11.89 10.81 -0.82
CA LEU A 69 -10.61 10.29 -0.35
C LEU A 69 -9.50 11.31 -0.57
N LEU A 70 -8.78 11.66 0.49
CA LEU A 70 -7.60 12.51 0.42
C LEU A 70 -6.34 11.64 0.41
N LEU A 71 -5.64 11.68 -0.70
CA LEU A 71 -4.31 11.08 -0.87
C LEU A 71 -3.23 12.13 -0.65
N PHE A 72 -2.07 11.71 -0.14
CA PHE A 72 -0.91 12.58 0.00
C PHE A 72 0.39 11.79 -0.13
N ASP A 73 1.39 12.44 -0.72
CA ASP A 73 2.74 11.90 -0.83
C ASP A 73 3.39 11.87 0.58
N PRO A 74 3.81 10.71 1.09
CA PRO A 74 4.39 10.61 2.44
C PRO A 74 5.76 11.31 2.57
N ILE A 75 6.43 11.63 1.46
CA ILE A 75 7.71 12.37 1.43
C ILE A 75 7.44 13.85 1.24
N ALA A 76 6.64 14.19 0.24
CA ALA A 76 6.26 15.57 -0.07
C ALA A 76 4.82 15.85 0.42
N THR A 77 4.63 15.92 1.73
CA THR A 77 3.31 15.93 2.40
C THR A 77 2.41 17.11 2.03
N TRP A 78 2.96 18.13 1.37
CA TRP A 78 2.17 19.24 0.79
C TRP A 78 1.48 18.85 -0.52
N LYS A 79 1.95 17.81 -1.21
CA LYS A 79 1.30 17.28 -2.41
C LYS A 79 0.11 16.42 -1.99
N LYS A 80 -1.08 16.93 -2.28
CA LYS A 80 -2.33 16.28 -1.92
C LYS A 80 -3.22 16.15 -3.15
N THR A 81 -3.90 15.03 -3.25
CA THR A 81 -4.90 14.77 -4.29
C THR A 81 -6.20 14.37 -3.62
N ARG A 82 -7.27 15.11 -3.87
CA ARG A 82 -8.62 14.77 -3.43
C ARG A 82 -9.32 14.01 -4.54
N LEU A 83 -9.80 12.83 -4.22
CA LEU A 83 -10.68 12.05 -5.08
C LEU A 83 -12.12 12.25 -4.59
N GLU A 84 -12.99 12.70 -5.48
CA GLU A 84 -14.42 12.89 -5.17
C GLU A 84 -15.11 11.54 -4.98
N GLY A 85 -16.00 11.45 -4.01
CA GLY A 85 -16.82 10.27 -3.76
C GLY A 85 -17.56 9.82 -5.02
N GLY A 86 -17.55 8.53 -5.28
CA GLY A 86 -18.18 7.93 -6.46
C GLY A 86 -17.40 8.08 -7.78
N SER A 87 -16.27 8.85 -7.81
CA SER A 87 -15.43 9.03 -9.00
C SER A 87 -14.34 7.97 -9.17
N TYR A 88 -14.13 7.15 -8.18
CA TYR A 88 -13.05 6.14 -8.15
C TYR A 88 -13.56 4.77 -7.69
N THR A 89 -12.78 3.75 -7.95
CA THR A 89 -12.95 2.40 -7.41
C THR A 89 -11.66 1.95 -6.75
N MET A 90 -11.76 1.02 -5.80
CA MET A 90 -10.61 0.45 -5.09
C MET A 90 -10.61 -1.07 -5.18
N ARG A 91 -9.40 -1.64 -5.28
CA ARG A 91 -9.18 -3.08 -5.23
C ARG A 91 -8.05 -3.39 -4.28
N GLU A 92 -8.29 -4.26 -3.30
CA GLU A 92 -7.24 -4.80 -2.46
C GLU A 92 -6.30 -5.68 -3.29
N LEU A 93 -4.98 -5.45 -3.15
CA LEU A 93 -3.97 -6.18 -3.92
C LEU A 93 -3.46 -7.43 -3.21
N LEU A 94 -3.60 -7.50 -1.88
CA LEU A 94 -3.13 -8.65 -1.13
C LEU A 94 -4.16 -9.77 -1.16
N VAL A 95 -3.71 -10.94 -1.56
CA VAL A 95 -4.51 -12.17 -1.54
C VAL A 95 -3.96 -13.15 -0.51
N PRO A 96 -4.80 -13.85 0.25
CA PRO A 96 -4.33 -14.84 1.21
C PRO A 96 -3.80 -16.08 0.48
N VAL A 97 -2.56 -16.47 0.77
CA VAL A 97 -1.91 -17.66 0.21
C VAL A 97 -1.97 -18.82 1.20
N PHE A 98 -1.69 -18.53 2.47
CA PHE A 98 -1.74 -19.52 3.54
C PHE A 98 -2.69 -19.07 4.67
N ARG A 99 -3.46 -20.01 5.20
CA ARG A 99 -4.28 -19.80 6.40
C ARG A 99 -4.10 -20.98 7.34
N LYS A 100 -3.70 -20.71 8.59
CA LYS A 100 -3.44 -21.73 9.62
C LYS A 100 -2.49 -22.87 9.18
N GLY A 101 -1.50 -22.54 8.34
CA GLY A 101 -0.52 -23.52 7.82
C GLY A 101 -0.94 -24.24 6.55
N GLU A 102 -2.18 -24.09 6.10
CA GLU A 102 -2.69 -24.67 4.86
C GLU A 102 -2.59 -23.69 3.71
N CYS A 103 -2.14 -24.14 2.55
CA CYS A 103 -2.15 -23.35 1.32
C CYS A 103 -3.58 -23.31 0.75
N ILE A 104 -4.15 -22.10 0.70
CA ILE A 104 -5.51 -21.86 0.20
C ILE A 104 -5.52 -21.17 -1.18
N TYR A 105 -4.34 -20.85 -1.71
CA TYR A 105 -4.19 -20.18 -3.01
C TYR A 105 -4.01 -21.20 -4.13
N ASN A 106 -4.90 -21.13 -5.12
CA ASN A 106 -4.75 -21.88 -6.35
C ASN A 106 -3.91 -21.06 -7.31
N SER A 107 -2.71 -21.56 -7.63
CA SER A 107 -1.82 -20.90 -8.58
C SER A 107 -2.46 -20.89 -9.97
N PRO A 108 -2.63 -19.72 -10.59
CA PRO A 108 -3.13 -19.64 -11.96
C PRO A 108 -2.13 -20.23 -12.96
N SER A 109 -2.62 -20.63 -14.11
CA SER A 109 -1.79 -21.07 -15.22
C SER A 109 -0.98 -19.92 -15.81
N VAL A 110 0.09 -20.24 -16.55
CA VAL A 110 0.92 -19.22 -17.23
C VAL A 110 0.10 -18.36 -18.18
N VAL A 111 -0.90 -18.93 -18.83
CA VAL A 111 -1.78 -18.20 -19.77
C VAL A 111 -2.65 -17.18 -19.02
N GLU A 112 -3.21 -17.56 -17.87
CA GLU A 112 -4.00 -16.67 -17.01
C GLU A 112 -3.13 -15.55 -16.45
N ILE A 113 -1.90 -15.86 -16.00
CA ILE A 113 -0.94 -14.85 -15.53
C ILE A 113 -0.61 -13.85 -16.65
N ALA A 114 -0.38 -14.35 -17.87
CA ALA A 114 -0.08 -13.49 -19.02
C ALA A 114 -1.28 -12.60 -19.41
N SER A 115 -2.51 -13.11 -19.30
CA SER A 115 -3.74 -12.31 -19.51
C SER A 115 -3.87 -11.21 -18.46
N TYR A 116 -3.77 -11.59 -17.19
CA TYR A 116 -3.80 -10.64 -16.08
C TYR A 116 -2.75 -9.54 -16.23
N CYS A 117 -1.51 -9.88 -16.61
CA CYS A 117 -0.46 -8.90 -16.83
C CYS A 117 -0.81 -7.92 -17.97
N ARG A 118 -1.42 -8.39 -19.06
CA ARG A 118 -1.88 -7.52 -20.15
C ARG A 118 -3.00 -6.58 -19.69
N GLU A 119 -3.98 -7.10 -18.98
CA GLU A 119 -5.11 -6.33 -18.44
C GLU A 119 -4.63 -5.23 -17.48
N GLU A 120 -3.73 -5.57 -16.55
CA GLU A 120 -3.15 -4.58 -15.62
C GLU A 120 -2.33 -3.50 -16.35
N LYS A 121 -1.59 -3.86 -17.39
CA LYS A 121 -0.87 -2.88 -18.23
C LYS A 121 -1.80 -1.89 -18.92
N GLU A 122 -2.99 -2.32 -19.32
CA GLU A 122 -3.97 -1.43 -19.95
C GLU A 122 -4.56 -0.41 -18.96
N THR A 123 -4.53 -0.69 -17.66
CA THR A 123 -4.93 0.30 -16.63
C THR A 123 -3.91 1.43 -16.47
N LEU A 124 -2.66 1.24 -16.87
CA LEU A 124 -1.62 2.26 -16.77
C LEU A 124 -1.83 3.37 -17.81
N TRP A 125 -1.46 4.59 -17.42
CA TRP A 125 -1.38 5.72 -18.35
C TRP A 125 -0.23 5.51 -19.35
N ASP A 126 -0.35 6.07 -20.53
CA ASP A 126 0.68 5.91 -21.57
C ASP A 126 2.02 6.54 -21.15
N GLU A 127 1.97 7.60 -20.35
CA GLU A 127 3.15 8.23 -19.75
C GLU A 127 3.90 7.30 -18.80
N THR A 128 3.21 6.42 -18.10
CA THR A 128 3.81 5.40 -17.20
C THR A 128 4.43 4.24 -17.99
N LYS A 129 3.91 3.95 -19.18
CA LYS A 129 4.39 2.86 -20.06
C LYS A 129 5.60 3.22 -20.91
N ARG A 130 6.09 4.47 -20.87
CA ARG A 130 7.23 4.93 -21.65
C ARG A 130 8.50 4.19 -21.26
N LEU A 131 9.33 3.85 -22.26
CA LEU A 131 10.64 3.24 -22.03
C LEU A 131 11.64 4.25 -21.42
N PHE A 132 11.55 5.52 -21.84
CA PHE A 132 12.40 6.59 -21.35
C PHE A 132 11.58 7.59 -20.54
N TYR A 133 12.08 7.93 -19.36
CA TYR A 133 11.45 8.88 -18.44
C TYR A 133 9.96 8.56 -18.14
N PRO A 134 9.64 7.33 -17.72
CA PRO A 134 8.25 7.00 -17.38
C PRO A 134 7.78 7.84 -16.19
N HIS A 135 6.51 8.21 -16.20
CA HIS A 135 5.90 8.76 -15.00
C HIS A 135 5.81 7.68 -13.93
N GLN A 136 6.11 8.05 -12.70
CA GLN A 136 5.98 7.16 -11.56
C GLN A 136 4.52 7.03 -11.13
N VAL A 137 4.13 5.84 -10.73
CA VAL A 137 2.85 5.61 -10.04
C VAL A 137 2.98 6.16 -8.63
N HIS A 138 1.98 6.93 -8.20
CA HIS A 138 1.91 7.42 -6.84
C HIS A 138 1.62 6.27 -5.88
N VAL A 139 2.39 6.19 -4.81
CA VAL A 139 2.19 5.25 -3.70
C VAL A 139 2.08 6.06 -2.42
N ASP A 140 0.86 6.18 -1.93
CA ASP A 140 0.52 7.02 -0.80
C ASP A 140 0.31 6.17 0.47
N LEU A 141 0.38 6.82 1.62
CA LEU A 141 0.03 6.21 2.91
C LEU A 141 -1.31 6.75 3.39
N SER A 142 -2.05 5.93 4.15
CA SER A 142 -3.17 6.47 4.92
C SER A 142 -2.67 7.45 5.98
N HIS A 143 -3.50 8.43 6.35
CA HIS A 143 -3.16 9.37 7.42
C HIS A 143 -2.84 8.64 8.73
N LYS A 144 -3.67 7.64 9.09
CA LYS A 144 -3.47 6.83 10.30
C LYS A 144 -2.10 6.13 10.30
N LEU A 145 -1.72 5.50 9.19
CA LEU A 145 -0.43 4.83 9.06
C LEU A 145 0.75 5.82 9.11
N TYR A 146 0.60 6.96 8.44
CA TYR A 146 1.61 8.02 8.44
C TYR A 146 1.84 8.58 9.84
N ASP A 147 0.78 8.90 10.58
CA ASP A 147 0.85 9.47 11.94
C ASP A 147 1.50 8.48 12.93
N VAL A 148 1.16 7.20 12.83
CA VAL A 148 1.81 6.15 13.64
C VAL A 148 3.30 6.05 13.30
N LYS A 149 3.64 6.05 12.01
CA LYS A 149 5.05 6.03 11.57
C LYS A 149 5.82 7.23 12.12
N LYS A 150 5.26 8.43 11.97
CA LYS A 150 5.85 9.66 12.48
C LYS A 150 6.05 9.63 13.99
N SER A 151 5.02 9.25 14.74
CA SER A 151 5.09 9.12 16.20
C SER A 151 6.17 8.15 16.67
N LEU A 152 6.37 7.04 15.95
CA LEU A 152 7.43 6.08 16.29
C LEU A 152 8.82 6.65 16.01
N LEU A 153 8.99 7.39 14.91
CA LEU A 153 10.26 8.05 14.58
C LEU A 153 10.59 9.15 15.57
N ASP A 154 9.61 10.01 15.92
CA ASP A 154 9.78 11.10 16.87
C ASP A 154 10.21 10.59 18.27
N ARG A 155 9.62 9.48 18.75
CA ARG A 155 10.00 8.85 20.02
C ARG A 155 11.44 8.35 20.04
N MET A 156 11.96 7.91 18.91
CA MET A 156 13.32 7.39 18.81
C MET A 156 14.37 8.48 18.68
N SER A 157 14.02 9.62 18.09
CA SER A 157 14.89 10.81 17.98
C SER A 157 15.12 11.53 19.32
N ILE A 158 14.28 11.29 20.33
CA ILE A 158 14.38 11.90 21.67
C ILE A 158 15.29 11.07 22.60
N THR A 159 15.71 9.87 22.18
CA THR A 159 16.49 8.93 23.02
C THR A 159 18.00 9.02 22.77
N GLU A 160 18.47 9.94 21.95
CA GLU A 160 19.87 10.35 21.77
C GLU A 160 20.15 11.67 22.53
#